data_457e965615f339955480b43c5fe893a2
#
_entry.id   457e965615f339955480b43c5fe893a2
#
_cell.length_a   1.000
_cell.length_b   1.000
_cell.length_c   1.000
_cell.angle_alpha   90.00
_cell.angle_beta   90.00
_cell.angle_gamma   90.00
#
_symmetry.space_group_name_H-M   'P 1'
#
loop_
_entity.id
_entity.type
_entity.pdbx_description
1 polymer ?
#
loop_
_entity_poly.entity_id
_entity_poly.type
_entity_poly.pdbx_seq_one_letter_code
_entity_poly.pdbx_strand_id
1 'polypeptide(L)'
;CRHCHVDAAPWRTEMMDGTTADKVIDWIKEHRPKNVDITGGAPEISEHFRRLVSESKSAGCHVMDRNNLTILEEPGYEDLHFFLAEHEVEVIASLPCYTSDNVSRQRGQGVFEKSIRGLQKLNALGYGSENLKLNLVYNPLGPKLPGSQSELEEDYKQALKKEFGITFNQLFCITNQPIA
;
A
#
# COMPACT_ATOMS: atom_id res chain seq x y z
N CYS A 1 -9.14 7.38 7.12
CA CYS A 1 -8.34 8.58 6.71
C CYS A 1 -9.29 9.74 6.43
N ARG A 2 -8.95 10.95 6.90
CA ARG A 2 -9.82 12.14 6.73
C ARG A 2 -9.82 12.72 5.31
N HIS A 3 -8.97 12.19 4.41
CA HIS A 3 -8.76 12.68 3.02
C HIS A 3 -8.81 11.54 2.01
N CYS A 4 -9.65 10.54 2.26
CA CYS A 4 -9.74 9.39 1.37
C CYS A 4 -10.45 9.76 0.07
N HIS A 5 -9.79 9.58 -1.08
CA HIS A 5 -10.35 9.91 -2.40
C HIS A 5 -11.55 9.05 -2.79
N VAL A 6 -11.64 7.83 -2.24
CA VAL A 6 -12.75 6.92 -2.48
C VAL A 6 -13.76 6.89 -1.33
N ASP A 7 -13.59 7.81 -0.36
CA ASP A 7 -14.43 7.88 0.84
C ASP A 7 -14.58 6.53 1.56
N ALA A 8 -13.51 5.74 1.58
CA ALA A 8 -13.51 4.46 2.25
C ALA A 8 -13.64 4.64 3.76
N ALA A 9 -14.59 3.95 4.35
CA ALA A 9 -14.92 4.06 5.76
C ALA A 9 -15.48 2.74 6.30
N PRO A 10 -15.41 2.49 7.62
CA PRO A 10 -15.87 1.22 8.20
C PRO A 10 -17.36 0.90 7.96
N TRP A 11 -18.15 1.92 7.67
CA TRP A 11 -19.58 1.77 7.37
C TRP A 11 -19.90 1.59 5.88
N ARG A 12 -18.89 1.69 5.01
CA ARG A 12 -19.03 1.44 3.56
C ARG A 12 -18.95 -0.06 3.31
N THR A 13 -19.89 -0.54 2.51
CA THR A 13 -20.05 -1.98 2.22
C THR A 13 -19.87 -2.32 0.74
N GLU A 14 -19.60 -1.32 -0.08
CA GLU A 14 -19.43 -1.52 -1.53
C GLU A 14 -18.13 -2.25 -1.80
N MET A 15 -18.27 -3.42 -2.38
CA MET A 15 -17.17 -4.29 -2.77
C MET A 15 -17.35 -4.73 -4.22
N MET A 16 -16.27 -5.00 -4.91
CA MET A 16 -16.34 -5.65 -6.23
C MET A 16 -17.01 -7.01 -6.07
N ASP A 17 -18.06 -7.26 -6.83
CA ASP A 17 -18.71 -8.57 -6.86
C ASP A 17 -17.96 -9.58 -7.73
N GLY A 18 -18.32 -10.88 -7.58
CA GLY A 18 -17.68 -11.97 -8.31
C GLY A 18 -17.77 -11.84 -9.82
N THR A 19 -18.93 -11.38 -10.34
CA THR A 19 -19.14 -11.19 -11.78
C THR A 19 -18.21 -10.10 -12.34
N THR A 20 -18.04 -9.03 -11.60
CA THR A 20 -17.12 -7.95 -11.98
C THR A 20 -15.67 -8.41 -11.88
N ALA A 21 -15.32 -9.15 -10.82
CA ALA A 21 -13.98 -9.72 -10.67
C ALA A 21 -13.64 -10.68 -11.83
N ASP A 22 -14.59 -11.54 -12.24
CA ASP A 22 -14.41 -12.43 -13.38
C ASP A 22 -14.12 -11.67 -14.68
N LYS A 23 -14.91 -10.63 -14.97
CA LYS A 23 -14.71 -9.79 -16.16
C LYS A 23 -13.36 -9.09 -16.16
N VAL A 24 -12.92 -8.59 -14.99
CA VAL A 24 -11.60 -7.95 -14.85
C VAL A 24 -10.50 -8.95 -15.10
N ILE A 25 -10.59 -10.15 -14.52
CA ILE A 25 -9.60 -11.21 -14.70
C ILE A 25 -9.56 -11.68 -16.16
N ASP A 26 -10.70 -11.88 -16.80
CA ASP A 26 -10.78 -12.28 -18.22
C ASP A 26 -10.15 -11.22 -19.11
N TRP A 27 -10.42 -9.95 -18.84
CA TRP A 27 -9.81 -8.84 -19.56
C TRP A 27 -8.28 -8.80 -19.39
N ILE A 28 -7.78 -9.02 -18.14
CA ILE A 28 -6.33 -9.08 -17.87
C ILE A 28 -5.69 -10.25 -18.63
N LYS A 29 -6.31 -11.42 -18.66
CA LYS A 29 -5.79 -12.60 -19.38
C LYS A 29 -5.74 -12.37 -20.89
N GLU A 30 -6.74 -11.72 -21.45
CA GLU A 30 -6.84 -11.43 -22.87
C GLU A 30 -5.81 -10.36 -23.30
N HIS A 31 -5.73 -9.24 -22.55
CA HIS A 31 -4.96 -8.06 -22.95
C HIS A 31 -3.55 -8.02 -22.38
N ARG A 32 -3.28 -8.78 -21.32
CA ARG A 32 -1.97 -8.88 -20.63
C ARG A 32 -1.32 -7.52 -20.38
N PRO A 33 -1.98 -6.62 -19.65
CA PRO A 33 -1.42 -5.32 -19.37
C PRO A 33 -0.06 -5.46 -18.65
N LYS A 34 0.86 -4.55 -18.92
CA LYS A 34 2.18 -4.58 -18.26
C LYS A 34 2.06 -4.50 -16.74
N ASN A 35 1.15 -3.65 -16.25
CA ASN A 35 0.96 -3.40 -14.83
C ASN A 35 -0.51 -3.58 -14.44
N VAL A 36 -0.73 -4.13 -13.26
CA VAL A 36 -2.04 -4.17 -12.57
C VAL A 36 -1.85 -3.49 -11.22
N ASP A 37 -2.47 -2.33 -11.04
CA ASP A 37 -2.38 -1.51 -9.81
C ASP A 37 -3.68 -1.67 -9.02
N ILE A 38 -3.61 -2.40 -7.91
CA ILE A 38 -4.77 -2.72 -7.07
C ILE A 38 -4.87 -1.67 -5.97
N THR A 39 -6.01 -1.01 -5.92
CA THR A 39 -6.26 0.09 -4.97
C THR A 39 -7.66 0.05 -4.40
N GLY A 40 -7.86 0.76 -3.30
CA GLY A 40 -9.16 0.87 -2.60
C GLY A 40 -8.98 1.48 -1.22
N GLY A 41 -9.90 1.18 -0.31
CA GLY A 41 -9.75 1.51 1.12
C GLY A 41 -8.72 0.58 1.78
N ALA A 42 -8.95 -0.72 1.64
CA ALA A 42 -8.04 -1.82 1.89
C ALA A 42 -8.45 -2.92 0.90
N PRO A 43 -7.84 -2.99 -0.28
CA PRO A 43 -8.24 -3.92 -1.33
C PRO A 43 -8.13 -5.38 -0.89
N GLU A 44 -7.27 -5.67 0.06
CA GLU A 44 -6.99 -7.00 0.60
C GLU A 44 -8.18 -7.61 1.35
N ILE A 45 -9.14 -6.77 1.78
CA ILE A 45 -10.38 -7.23 2.43
C ILE A 45 -11.32 -7.91 1.43
N SER A 46 -11.18 -7.60 0.14
CA SER A 46 -11.99 -8.25 -0.89
C SER A 46 -11.66 -9.73 -0.98
N GLU A 47 -12.69 -10.58 -0.95
CA GLU A 47 -12.53 -12.03 -1.18
C GLU A 47 -11.90 -12.36 -2.54
N HIS A 48 -11.96 -11.42 -3.49
CA HIS A 48 -11.41 -11.57 -4.83
C HIS A 48 -9.96 -11.10 -4.95
N PHE A 49 -9.40 -10.43 -3.92
CA PHE A 49 -8.06 -9.86 -3.96
C PHE A 49 -6.98 -10.90 -4.31
N ARG A 50 -6.93 -11.98 -3.54
CA ARG A 50 -5.91 -13.03 -3.75
C ARG A 50 -6.01 -13.67 -5.12
N ARG A 51 -7.22 -13.93 -5.59
CA ARG A 51 -7.47 -14.45 -6.93
C ARG A 51 -7.03 -13.47 -8.01
N LEU A 52 -7.36 -12.18 -7.86
CA LEU A 52 -6.95 -11.14 -8.79
C LEU A 52 -5.42 -11.04 -8.90
N VAL A 53 -4.72 -11.08 -7.77
CA VAL A 53 -3.24 -11.10 -7.73
C VAL A 53 -2.70 -12.32 -8.47
N SER A 54 -3.12 -13.53 -8.09
CA SER A 54 -2.60 -14.78 -8.65
C SER A 54 -2.84 -14.90 -10.16
N GLU A 55 -4.04 -14.53 -10.62
CA GLU A 55 -4.40 -14.59 -12.04
C GLU A 55 -3.64 -13.53 -12.86
N SER A 56 -3.45 -12.32 -12.29
CA SER A 56 -2.65 -11.28 -12.93
C SER A 56 -1.18 -11.68 -13.05
N LYS A 57 -0.60 -12.25 -12.01
CA LYS A 57 0.78 -12.79 -12.05
C LYS A 57 0.91 -13.93 -13.06
N SER A 58 -0.06 -14.85 -13.10
CA SER A 58 -0.10 -15.94 -14.09
C SER A 58 -0.21 -15.46 -15.53
N ALA A 59 -0.86 -14.29 -15.75
CA ALA A 59 -0.91 -13.64 -17.04
C ALA A 59 0.39 -12.90 -17.41
N GLY A 60 1.39 -12.87 -16.52
CA GLY A 60 2.68 -12.21 -16.72
C GLY A 60 2.69 -10.72 -16.41
N CYS A 61 1.67 -10.21 -15.68
CA CYS A 61 1.59 -8.82 -15.29
C CYS A 61 2.48 -8.51 -14.08
N HIS A 62 3.01 -7.29 -14.04
CA HIS A 62 3.54 -6.72 -12.81
C HIS A 62 2.38 -6.25 -11.94
N VAL A 63 2.30 -6.78 -10.71
CA VAL A 63 1.19 -6.47 -9.79
C VAL A 63 1.67 -5.55 -8.69
N MET A 64 0.93 -4.48 -8.46
CA MET A 64 1.15 -3.51 -7.38
C MET A 64 -0.06 -3.50 -6.45
N ASP A 65 0.20 -3.47 -5.15
CA ASP A 65 -0.80 -3.35 -4.09
C ASP A 65 -0.62 -2.03 -3.33
N ARG A 66 -1.67 -1.18 -3.34
CA ARG A 66 -1.68 0.07 -2.59
C ARG A 66 -2.14 -0.16 -1.16
N ASN A 67 -1.17 -0.55 -0.35
CA ASN A 67 -1.36 -1.07 0.98
C ASN A 67 -1.41 0.04 2.05
N ASN A 68 -2.33 -0.08 3.00
CA ASN A 68 -2.42 0.83 4.12
C ASN A 68 -1.57 0.43 5.34
N LEU A 69 -0.83 -0.68 5.25
CA LEU A 69 0.04 -1.30 6.26
C LEU A 69 -0.69 -1.88 7.47
N THR A 70 -1.75 -1.24 7.96
CA THR A 70 -2.45 -1.71 9.16
C THR A 70 -3.18 -3.02 8.93
N ILE A 71 -3.53 -3.35 7.67
CA ILE A 71 -4.15 -4.63 7.31
C ILE A 71 -3.27 -5.82 7.68
N LEU A 72 -1.94 -5.66 7.64
CA LEU A 72 -0.97 -6.70 8.01
C LEU A 72 -0.96 -7.04 9.51
N GLU A 73 -1.68 -6.25 10.31
CA GLU A 73 -1.83 -6.39 11.76
C GLU A 73 -3.28 -6.75 12.16
N GLU A 74 -4.18 -6.85 11.19
CA GLU A 74 -5.58 -7.18 11.48
C GLU A 74 -5.79 -8.71 11.58
N PRO A 75 -6.67 -9.17 12.48
CA PRO A 75 -7.00 -10.60 12.59
C PRO A 75 -7.51 -11.17 11.26
N GLY A 76 -7.05 -12.34 10.89
CA GLY A 76 -7.42 -13.03 9.65
C GLY A 76 -6.54 -12.67 8.45
N TYR A 77 -5.53 -11.80 8.63
CA TYR A 77 -4.56 -11.41 7.60
C TYR A 77 -3.11 -11.72 7.99
N GLU A 78 -2.92 -12.63 8.93
CA GLU A 78 -1.61 -13.00 9.48
C GLU A 78 -0.65 -13.56 8.41
N ASP A 79 -1.19 -14.16 7.36
CA ASP A 79 -0.44 -14.74 6.24
C ASP A 79 -0.29 -13.80 5.02
N LEU A 80 -0.94 -12.62 5.05
CA LEU A 80 -1.01 -11.74 3.89
C LEU A 80 0.38 -11.31 3.39
N HIS A 81 1.30 -10.99 4.29
CA HIS A 81 2.67 -10.58 3.91
C HIS A 81 3.44 -11.72 3.24
N PHE A 82 3.21 -12.99 3.61
CA PHE A 82 3.78 -14.15 2.92
C PHE A 82 3.19 -14.30 1.53
N PHE A 83 1.85 -14.18 1.41
CA PHE A 83 1.16 -14.23 0.12
C PHE A 83 1.68 -13.18 -0.86
N LEU A 84 1.84 -11.93 -0.40
CA LEU A 84 2.38 -10.84 -1.21
C LEU A 84 3.81 -11.14 -1.67
N ALA A 85 4.66 -11.67 -0.79
CA ALA A 85 6.05 -12.02 -1.11
C ALA A 85 6.13 -13.21 -2.08
N GLU A 86 5.34 -14.27 -1.88
CA GLU A 86 5.29 -15.43 -2.75
C GLU A 86 4.90 -15.07 -4.19
N HIS A 87 4.00 -14.11 -4.35
CA HIS A 87 3.57 -13.61 -5.66
C HIS A 87 4.41 -12.42 -6.16
N GLU A 88 5.49 -12.07 -5.47
CA GLU A 88 6.35 -10.92 -5.84
C GLU A 88 5.52 -9.67 -6.16
N VAL A 89 4.54 -9.37 -5.31
CA VAL A 89 3.69 -8.17 -5.44
C VAL A 89 4.50 -6.96 -4.98
N GLU A 90 4.58 -5.92 -5.80
CA GLU A 90 5.12 -4.64 -5.37
C GLU A 90 4.18 -3.99 -4.36
N VAL A 91 4.68 -3.69 -3.17
CA VAL A 91 3.90 -3.01 -2.13
C VAL A 91 4.15 -1.51 -2.20
N ILE A 92 3.08 -0.74 -2.42
CA ILE A 92 3.09 0.72 -2.37
C ILE A 92 2.37 1.16 -1.10
N ALA A 93 3.13 1.37 -0.05
CA ALA A 93 2.60 1.54 1.30
C ALA A 93 2.38 3.00 1.68
N SER A 94 1.21 3.29 2.23
CA SER A 94 0.88 4.63 2.70
C SER A 94 1.50 4.92 4.06
N LEU A 95 2.59 5.71 4.09
CA LEU A 95 3.18 6.22 5.34
C LEU A 95 3.35 7.75 5.23
N PRO A 96 2.32 8.52 5.61
CA PRO A 96 2.28 9.97 5.35
C PRO A 96 3.29 10.78 6.16
N CYS A 97 3.94 10.18 7.15
CA CYS A 97 5.06 10.76 7.88
C CYS A 97 5.88 9.66 8.56
N TYR A 98 7.14 9.95 8.85
CA TYR A 98 8.03 9.09 9.64
C TYR A 98 7.98 9.39 11.16
N THR A 99 7.07 10.28 11.60
CA THR A 99 6.84 10.59 13.02
C THR A 99 5.42 10.20 13.44
N SER A 100 5.28 9.67 14.66
CA SER A 100 4.00 9.20 15.21
C SER A 100 2.93 10.30 15.29
N ASP A 101 3.31 11.52 15.68
CA ASP A 101 2.38 12.65 15.86
C ASP A 101 1.68 13.03 14.56
N ASN A 102 2.41 13.09 13.46
CA ASN A 102 1.85 13.44 12.16
C ASN A 102 0.97 12.34 11.59
N VAL A 103 1.37 11.06 11.73
CA VAL A 103 0.55 9.93 11.28
C VAL A 103 -0.74 9.85 12.11
N SER A 104 -0.65 10.03 13.41
CA SER A 104 -1.83 10.01 14.31
C SER A 104 -2.85 11.09 13.96
N ARG A 105 -2.40 12.28 13.56
CA ARG A 105 -3.30 13.37 13.09
C ARG A 105 -4.02 13.04 11.79
N GLN A 106 -3.37 12.33 10.87
CA GLN A 106 -3.93 12.02 9.55
C GLN A 106 -4.78 10.76 9.55
N ARG A 107 -4.32 9.71 10.23
CA ARG A 107 -4.85 8.34 10.08
C ARG A 107 -5.47 7.77 11.37
N GLY A 108 -5.27 8.43 12.50
CA GLY A 108 -5.76 7.99 13.80
C GLY A 108 -4.67 7.45 14.72
N GLN A 109 -5.03 7.31 15.98
CA GLN A 109 -4.12 6.86 17.03
C GLN A 109 -3.73 5.38 16.84
N GLY A 110 -2.47 5.03 17.10
CA GLY A 110 -1.96 3.66 16.99
C GLY A 110 -1.68 3.18 15.56
N VAL A 111 -2.02 3.97 14.53
CA VAL A 111 -1.78 3.60 13.14
C VAL A 111 -0.29 3.61 12.79
N PHE A 112 0.47 4.51 13.40
CA PHE A 112 1.92 4.59 13.17
C PHE A 112 2.62 3.30 13.60
N GLU A 113 2.39 2.87 14.83
CA GLU A 113 3.00 1.66 15.40
C GLU A 113 2.62 0.40 14.61
N LYS A 114 1.35 0.27 14.23
CA LYS A 114 0.90 -0.82 13.34
C LYS A 114 1.60 -0.76 11.98
N SER A 115 1.75 0.43 11.41
CA SER A 115 2.43 0.62 10.12
C SER A 115 3.91 0.24 10.20
N ILE A 116 4.60 0.62 11.26
CA ILE A 116 6.01 0.24 11.50
C ILE A 116 6.15 -1.28 11.60
N ARG A 117 5.29 -1.95 12.37
CA ARG A 117 5.33 -3.43 12.46
C ARG A 117 5.01 -4.09 11.11
N GLY A 118 4.06 -3.54 10.35
CA GLY A 118 3.77 -4.02 8.99
C GLY A 118 4.98 -3.92 8.07
N LEU A 119 5.69 -2.78 8.09
CA LEU A 119 6.93 -2.59 7.32
C LEU A 119 8.03 -3.56 7.77
N GLN A 120 8.18 -3.80 9.07
CA GLN A 120 9.15 -4.76 9.60
C GLN A 120 8.83 -6.20 9.15
N LYS A 121 7.55 -6.61 9.13
CA LYS A 121 7.13 -7.92 8.58
C LYS A 121 7.51 -8.06 7.11
N LEU A 122 7.25 -7.04 6.31
CA LEU A 122 7.62 -7.03 4.89
C LEU A 122 9.15 -7.08 4.72
N ASN A 123 9.92 -6.27 5.45
CA ASN A 123 11.37 -6.29 5.37
C ASN A 123 11.97 -7.64 5.81
N ALA A 124 11.37 -8.33 6.77
CA ALA A 124 11.81 -9.66 7.19
C ALA A 124 11.73 -10.70 6.05
N LEU A 125 10.88 -10.49 5.06
CA LEU A 125 10.73 -11.32 3.85
C LEU A 125 11.60 -10.82 2.67
N GLY A 126 12.37 -9.75 2.86
CA GLY A 126 13.25 -9.20 1.83
C GLY A 126 12.67 -8.05 1.01
N TYR A 127 11.49 -7.53 1.39
CA TYR A 127 10.98 -6.30 0.78
C TYR A 127 11.93 -5.11 1.02
N GLY A 128 12.00 -4.19 0.08
CA GLY A 128 12.98 -3.11 0.06
C GLY A 128 14.26 -3.48 -0.71
N SER A 129 14.32 -4.71 -1.27
CA SER A 129 15.37 -5.17 -2.18
C SER A 129 14.99 -4.94 -3.65
N GLU A 130 15.84 -5.39 -4.57
CA GLU A 130 15.56 -5.32 -6.01
C GLU A 130 14.44 -6.27 -6.45
N ASN A 131 14.31 -7.42 -5.80
CA ASN A 131 13.34 -8.45 -6.17
C ASN A 131 11.97 -8.22 -5.57
N LEU A 132 11.90 -7.74 -4.33
CA LEU A 132 10.66 -7.43 -3.62
C LEU A 132 10.58 -5.93 -3.36
N LYS A 133 9.88 -5.23 -4.25
CA LYS A 133 9.75 -3.78 -4.20
C LYS A 133 8.82 -3.34 -3.09
N LEU A 134 9.31 -2.43 -2.25
CA LEU A 134 8.55 -1.70 -1.24
C LEU A 134 8.74 -0.21 -1.48
N ASN A 135 7.69 0.46 -1.86
CA ASN A 135 7.67 1.90 -2.02
C ASN A 135 6.77 2.55 -0.99
N LEU A 136 7.12 3.74 -0.56
CA LEU A 136 6.31 4.50 0.39
C LEU A 136 5.60 5.65 -0.31
N VAL A 137 4.43 6.04 0.21
CA VAL A 137 3.70 7.22 -0.24
C VAL A 137 3.62 8.22 0.87
N TYR A 138 4.17 9.40 0.60
CA TYR A 138 4.02 10.60 1.39
C TYR A 138 2.86 11.45 0.87
N ASN A 139 2.03 11.92 1.81
CA ASN A 139 0.95 12.84 1.51
C ASN A 139 0.96 13.96 2.57
N PRO A 140 1.24 15.23 2.18
CA PRO A 140 1.29 16.34 3.12
C PRO A 140 -0.08 16.64 3.73
N LEU A 141 -0.09 17.19 4.94
CA LEU A 141 -1.29 17.72 5.58
C LEU A 141 -1.71 19.05 4.93
N GLY A 142 -3.00 19.16 4.61
CA GLY A 142 -3.60 20.41 4.11
C GLY A 142 -3.16 20.80 2.69
N PRO A 143 -3.39 22.06 2.27
CA PRO A 143 -3.14 22.54 0.92
C PRO A 143 -1.68 22.99 0.73
N LYS A 144 -0.74 22.15 1.16
CA LYS A 144 0.70 22.42 1.01
C LYS A 144 1.29 21.48 -0.02
N LEU A 145 2.17 22.00 -0.85
CA LEU A 145 3.01 21.18 -1.71
C LEU A 145 4.11 20.56 -0.88
N PRO A 146 4.50 19.29 -1.17
CA PRO A 146 5.69 18.70 -0.55
C PRO A 146 6.94 19.50 -0.95
N GLY A 147 7.99 19.39 -0.15
CA GLY A 147 9.32 19.85 -0.52
C GLY A 147 9.93 19.03 -1.67
N SER A 148 11.24 19.15 -1.86
CA SER A 148 11.97 18.32 -2.82
C SER A 148 11.76 16.83 -2.49
N GLN A 149 11.28 16.06 -3.48
CA GLN A 149 11.04 14.62 -3.29
C GLN A 149 12.33 13.88 -2.90
N SER A 150 13.47 14.24 -3.49
CA SER A 150 14.74 13.60 -3.20
C SER A 150 15.24 13.86 -1.77
N GLU A 151 15.09 15.07 -1.26
CA GLU A 151 15.45 15.41 0.12
C GLU A 151 14.52 14.67 1.10
N LEU A 152 13.23 14.70 0.83
CA LEU A 152 12.26 14.02 1.67
C LEU A 152 12.45 12.49 1.68
N GLU A 153 12.80 11.89 0.53
CA GLU A 153 13.11 10.47 0.45
C GLU A 153 14.33 10.12 1.30
N GLU A 154 15.38 10.95 1.24
CA GLU A 154 16.57 10.75 2.05
C GLU A 154 16.29 10.84 3.55
N ASP A 155 15.52 11.85 3.98
CA ASP A 155 15.07 12.00 5.38
C ASP A 155 14.29 10.76 5.86
N TYR A 156 13.37 10.25 5.01
CA TYR A 156 12.61 9.02 5.30
C TYR A 156 13.54 7.80 5.44
N LYS A 157 14.48 7.64 4.51
CA LYS A 157 15.44 6.52 4.52
C LYS A 157 16.30 6.55 5.79
N GLN A 158 16.82 7.73 6.14
CA GLN A 158 17.66 7.88 7.33
C GLN A 158 16.86 7.63 8.62
N ALA A 159 15.69 8.27 8.77
CA ALA A 159 14.87 8.14 9.97
C ALA A 159 14.38 6.70 10.18
N LEU A 160 13.76 6.10 9.17
CA LEU A 160 13.20 4.75 9.27
C LEU A 160 14.30 3.68 9.47
N LYS A 161 15.46 3.84 8.82
CA LYS A 161 16.58 2.93 9.03
C LYS A 161 17.16 3.04 10.42
N LYS A 162 17.40 4.28 10.89
CA LYS A 162 18.01 4.54 12.19
C LYS A 162 17.13 4.12 13.36
N GLU A 163 15.83 4.43 13.29
CA GLU A 163 14.93 4.23 14.42
C GLU A 163 14.29 2.84 14.43
N PHE A 164 14.01 2.27 13.26
CA PHE A 164 13.23 1.03 13.16
C PHE A 164 13.91 -0.09 12.36
N GLY A 165 15.08 0.16 11.77
CA GLY A 165 15.79 -0.81 10.93
C GLY A 165 15.15 -1.03 9.55
N ILE A 166 14.17 -0.20 9.17
CA ILE A 166 13.36 -0.36 7.96
C ILE A 166 14.10 0.17 6.73
N THR A 167 13.98 -0.56 5.62
CA THR A 167 14.46 -0.18 4.29
C THR A 167 13.31 -0.20 3.28
N PHE A 168 13.35 0.70 2.30
CA PHE A 168 12.41 0.76 1.19
C PHE A 168 13.11 1.28 -0.08
N ASN A 169 12.46 1.10 -1.25
CA ASN A 169 13.08 1.45 -2.53
C ASN A 169 12.91 2.94 -2.85
N GLN A 170 11.68 3.45 -2.93
CA GLN A 170 11.38 4.83 -3.35
C GLN A 170 10.30 5.46 -2.49
N LEU A 171 10.32 6.79 -2.40
CA LEU A 171 9.24 7.59 -1.81
C LEU A 171 8.47 8.31 -2.92
N PHE A 172 7.19 8.04 -3.01
CA PHE A 172 6.28 8.80 -3.88
C PHE A 172 5.63 9.93 -3.10
N CYS A 173 5.72 11.14 -3.65
CA CYS A 173 5.05 12.31 -3.08
C CYS A 173 3.76 12.56 -3.86
N ILE A 174 2.63 12.52 -3.17
CA ILE A 174 1.33 12.89 -3.73
C ILE A 174 0.80 14.15 -3.05
N THR A 175 0.03 14.92 -3.77
CA THR A 175 -0.66 16.11 -3.24
C THR A 175 -2.13 15.80 -3.00
N ASN A 176 -2.70 16.43 -1.97
CA ASN A 176 -4.14 16.37 -1.77
C ASN A 176 -4.83 17.10 -2.92
N GLN A 177 -5.73 16.41 -3.61
CA GLN A 177 -6.61 17.07 -4.54
C GLN A 177 -7.82 17.64 -3.80
N PRO A 178 -8.35 18.80 -4.21
CA PRO A 178 -9.62 19.28 -3.67
C PRO A 178 -10.69 18.23 -3.94
N ILE A 179 -11.38 17.81 -2.90
CA ILE A 179 -12.62 17.02 -3.04
C ILE A 179 -13.72 18.05 -3.24
N ALA A 180 -14.36 18.03 -4.39
CA ALA A 180 -15.47 18.92 -4.72
C ALA A 180 -16.71 18.60 -3.87
#